data_913cb9b032e56b47c7367bd7818f2c0a
#
_entry.id   913cb9b032e56b47c7367bd7818f2c0a
#
_cell.length_a   1.000
_cell.length_b   1.000
_cell.length_c   1.000
_cell.angle_alpha   90.00
_cell.angle_beta   90.00
_cell.angle_gamma   90.00
#
_symmetry.space_group_name_H-M   'P 1'
#
loop_
_entity.id
_entity.type
_entity.pdbx_description
1 polymer ?
#
loop_
_entity_poly.entity_id
_entity_poly.type
_entity_poly.pdbx_seq_one_letter_code
_entity_poly.pdbx_strand_id
1 'polypeptide(L)'
;MSHSAESLASKGYVVASIDHTDSTYESEQNFFSTLYNRPLDQRFVLASLAEMEGSDPVFGDMINADNTGIIGYSMGGYGLVNNLGGAYSTDMIGSFMAPPNELLAEHTENNPDYRDNLDSRIKAGVAVGPWGMNNGLWRVEDLAGITVSTLYIAGSADGVSGYENGTRAIFEAAVNSDRHLLTFKNAGHNAGAPIPLPVEVLNSEGQIGASHYTDPVWDNVRMNNIMDHFVTAYFDYHLKGEDLMLTYFDLVPDGADGVYSVRDGQQSEDHTYWRGFSSGGAVGLMMEHLAPGE
;
A
#
# COMPACT_ATOMS: atom_id res chain seq x y z
N MET A 1 -2.69 -7.97 6.93
CA MET A 1 -1.45 -8.09 6.11
C MET A 1 -0.33 -8.84 6.83
N SER A 2 -0.67 -9.84 7.65
CA SER A 2 0.32 -10.65 8.38
C SER A 2 1.28 -11.39 7.44
N HIS A 3 0.79 -11.87 6.27
CA HIS A 3 1.62 -12.52 5.26
C HIS A 3 2.80 -11.65 4.81
N SER A 4 2.56 -10.37 4.49
CA SER A 4 3.64 -9.45 4.08
C SER A 4 4.60 -9.15 5.23
N ALA A 5 4.10 -9.03 6.46
CA ALA A 5 4.94 -8.83 7.63
C ALA A 5 5.89 -10.03 7.84
N GLU A 6 5.37 -11.25 7.78
CA GLU A 6 6.16 -12.49 7.89
C GLU A 6 7.15 -12.63 6.73
N SER A 7 6.69 -12.35 5.50
CA SER A 7 7.52 -12.40 4.29
C SER A 7 8.72 -11.44 4.38
N LEU A 8 8.48 -10.18 4.74
CA LEU A 8 9.54 -9.17 4.87
C LEU A 8 10.48 -9.48 6.04
N ALA A 9 9.95 -9.86 7.21
CA ALA A 9 10.77 -10.24 8.35
C ALA A 9 11.71 -11.40 8.01
N SER A 10 11.24 -12.40 7.24
CA SER A 10 12.08 -13.51 6.77
C SER A 10 13.22 -13.09 5.83
N LYS A 11 13.17 -11.87 5.31
CA LYS A 11 14.14 -11.27 4.37
C LYS A 11 15.03 -10.20 5.03
N GLY A 12 15.00 -10.11 6.36
CA GLY A 12 15.89 -9.24 7.13
C GLY A 12 15.35 -7.83 7.35
N TYR A 13 14.05 -7.61 7.22
CA TYR A 13 13.42 -6.36 7.63
C TYR A 13 13.00 -6.43 9.10
N VAL A 14 13.14 -5.32 9.82
CA VAL A 14 12.41 -5.09 11.07
C VAL A 14 11.00 -4.62 10.68
N VAL A 15 9.98 -5.34 11.11
CA VAL A 15 8.59 -5.06 10.73
C VAL A 15 7.77 -4.74 11.98
N ALA A 16 7.15 -3.57 11.99
CA ALA A 16 6.17 -3.17 13.00
C ALA A 16 4.76 -3.18 12.42
N SER A 17 3.86 -3.92 13.06
CA SER A 17 2.43 -3.92 12.74
C SER A 17 1.68 -3.07 13.75
N ILE A 18 0.84 -2.15 13.28
CA ILE A 18 0.22 -1.11 14.10
C ILE A 18 -1.18 -1.53 14.50
N ASP A 19 -1.45 -1.61 15.80
CA ASP A 19 -2.79 -1.61 16.36
C ASP A 19 -3.25 -0.15 16.46
N HIS A 20 -4.06 0.27 15.51
CA HIS A 20 -4.43 1.66 15.37
C HIS A 20 -5.40 2.12 16.46
N THR A 21 -5.19 3.35 16.93
CA THR A 21 -6.03 4.03 17.91
C THR A 21 -7.51 3.96 17.51
N ASP A 22 -8.36 3.54 18.43
CA ASP A 22 -9.82 3.43 18.28
C ASP A 22 -10.29 2.54 17.10
N SER A 23 -9.43 1.64 16.63
CA SER A 23 -9.74 0.74 15.51
C SER A 23 -9.39 -0.72 15.81
N THR A 24 -9.38 -1.10 17.08
CA THR A 24 -9.19 -2.48 17.54
C THR A 24 -10.52 -3.07 18.01
N TYR A 25 -10.59 -4.40 18.18
CA TYR A 25 -11.79 -5.06 18.71
C TYR A 25 -12.19 -4.58 20.11
N GLU A 26 -11.23 -4.10 20.90
CA GLU A 26 -11.47 -3.66 22.27
C GLU A 26 -11.78 -2.17 22.37
N SER A 27 -11.42 -1.37 21.38
CA SER A 27 -11.53 0.08 21.38
C SER A 27 -12.01 0.64 20.05
N GLU A 28 -13.06 0.05 19.47
CA GLU A 28 -13.67 0.58 18.27
C GLU A 28 -14.46 1.85 18.58
N GLN A 29 -14.08 2.95 17.94
CA GLN A 29 -14.76 4.23 18.01
C GLN A 29 -15.38 4.57 16.65
N ASN A 30 -15.97 5.77 16.56
CA ASN A 30 -16.56 6.22 15.31
C ASN A 30 -15.50 6.49 14.23
N PHE A 31 -15.95 6.54 12.98
CA PHE A 31 -15.10 6.73 11.81
C PHE A 31 -14.27 8.04 11.83
N PHE A 32 -14.71 9.07 12.53
CA PHE A 32 -13.96 10.32 12.68
C PHE A 32 -12.63 10.14 13.41
N SER A 33 -12.60 9.26 14.42
CA SER A 33 -11.37 8.91 15.11
C SER A 33 -10.39 8.21 14.17
N THR A 34 -10.87 7.30 13.35
CA THR A 34 -10.04 6.62 12.35
C THR A 34 -9.42 7.61 11.36
N LEU A 35 -10.21 8.56 10.84
CA LEU A 35 -9.69 9.57 9.90
C LEU A 35 -8.58 10.42 10.52
N TYR A 36 -8.73 10.81 11.77
CA TYR A 36 -7.75 11.63 12.46
C TYR A 36 -6.50 10.85 12.87
N ASN A 37 -6.69 9.71 13.51
CA ASN A 37 -5.57 9.00 14.14
C ASN A 37 -4.74 8.15 13.15
N ARG A 38 -5.30 7.68 12.04
CA ARG A 38 -4.60 6.73 11.15
C ARG A 38 -3.24 7.23 10.66
N PRO A 39 -3.11 8.44 10.09
CA PRO A 39 -1.80 8.96 9.70
C PRO A 39 -0.90 9.27 10.91
N LEU A 40 -1.49 9.72 12.03
CA LEU A 40 -0.73 10.04 13.24
C LEU A 40 -0.12 8.80 13.89
N ASP A 41 -0.85 7.69 13.96
CA ASP A 41 -0.35 6.43 14.51
C ASP A 41 0.86 5.91 13.70
N GLN A 42 0.82 6.01 12.38
CA GLN A 42 1.95 5.63 11.53
C GLN A 42 3.19 6.46 11.82
N ARG A 43 3.04 7.78 11.96
CA ARG A 43 4.13 8.69 12.33
C ARG A 43 4.64 8.44 13.76
N PHE A 44 3.73 8.19 14.70
CA PHE A 44 4.07 7.89 16.08
C PHE A 44 4.92 6.62 16.18
N VAL A 45 4.54 5.54 15.49
CA VAL A 45 5.30 4.28 15.49
C VAL A 45 6.69 4.49 14.89
N LEU A 46 6.80 5.22 13.77
CA LEU A 46 8.10 5.53 13.17
C LEU A 46 8.99 6.36 14.13
N ALA A 47 8.42 7.37 14.79
CA ALA A 47 9.15 8.16 15.78
C ALA A 47 9.61 7.31 16.97
N SER A 48 8.74 6.40 17.46
CA SER A 48 9.08 5.49 18.56
C SER A 48 10.19 4.51 18.18
N LEU A 49 10.16 3.98 16.95
CA LEU A 49 11.24 3.12 16.46
C LEU A 49 12.57 3.87 16.35
N ALA A 50 12.55 5.13 15.93
CA ALA A 50 13.75 5.97 15.89
C ALA A 50 14.31 6.26 17.30
N GLU A 51 13.46 6.39 18.31
CA GLU A 51 13.92 6.52 19.71
C GLU A 51 14.53 5.21 20.24
N MET A 52 14.07 4.06 19.76
CA MET A 52 14.63 2.74 20.12
C MET A 52 15.96 2.47 19.42
N GLU A 53 16.21 3.06 18.25
CA GLU A 53 17.44 2.88 17.48
C GLU A 53 18.67 3.23 18.33
N GLY A 54 19.61 2.30 18.45
CA GLY A 54 20.82 2.44 19.25
C GLY A 54 20.63 2.48 20.77
N SER A 55 19.38 2.47 21.27
CA SER A 55 19.07 2.58 22.70
C SER A 55 18.37 1.36 23.28
N ASP A 56 17.53 0.66 22.51
CA ASP A 56 16.86 -0.54 22.99
C ASP A 56 17.84 -1.71 23.04
N PRO A 57 17.92 -2.48 24.17
CA PRO A 57 18.91 -3.54 24.37
C PRO A 57 18.68 -4.78 23.50
N VAL A 58 17.52 -4.91 22.84
CA VAL A 58 17.15 -6.07 22.03
C VAL A 58 17.08 -5.72 20.54
N PHE A 59 16.46 -4.61 20.21
CA PHE A 59 16.14 -4.22 18.83
C PHE A 59 16.97 -3.03 18.33
N GLY A 60 17.61 -2.25 19.21
CA GLY A 60 18.24 -0.97 18.86
C GLY A 60 19.28 -1.10 17.74
N ASP A 61 20.11 -2.13 17.77
CA ASP A 61 21.13 -2.39 16.74
C ASP A 61 20.55 -2.95 15.41
N MET A 62 19.26 -3.32 15.39
CA MET A 62 18.59 -3.88 14.22
C MET A 62 17.77 -2.84 13.47
N ILE A 63 17.42 -1.73 14.12
CA ILE A 63 16.57 -0.68 13.56
C ILE A 63 17.43 0.31 12.77
N ASN A 64 16.95 0.67 11.59
CA ASN A 64 17.41 1.81 10.79
C ASN A 64 16.16 2.63 10.42
N ALA A 65 15.73 3.50 11.32
CA ALA A 65 14.53 4.29 11.16
C ALA A 65 14.63 5.31 10.02
N ASP A 66 15.84 5.76 9.69
CA ASP A 66 16.08 6.70 8.59
C ASP A 66 15.83 6.07 7.20
N ASN A 67 15.62 4.78 7.15
CA ASN A 67 15.38 4.02 5.91
C ASN A 67 14.11 3.15 6.03
N THR A 68 12.97 3.80 6.06
CA THR A 68 11.67 3.19 6.33
C THR A 68 10.79 3.09 5.09
N GLY A 69 10.15 1.95 4.91
CA GLY A 69 9.02 1.75 4.01
C GLY A 69 7.72 1.58 4.78
N ILE A 70 6.62 2.05 4.23
CA ILE A 70 5.29 1.86 4.84
C ILE A 70 4.38 1.10 3.88
N ILE A 71 3.68 0.09 4.39
CA ILE A 71 2.62 -0.61 3.68
C ILE A 71 1.29 -0.25 4.33
N GLY A 72 0.35 0.25 3.53
CA GLY A 72 -0.99 0.58 4.00
C GLY A 72 -2.07 -0.08 3.18
N TYR A 73 -2.98 -0.85 3.81
CA TYR A 73 -4.16 -1.43 3.17
C TYR A 73 -5.41 -0.66 3.55
N SER A 74 -6.26 -0.34 2.57
CA SER A 74 -7.55 0.35 2.78
C SER A 74 -7.38 1.65 3.59
N MET A 75 -7.89 1.71 4.81
CA MET A 75 -7.68 2.84 5.73
C MET A 75 -6.20 3.03 6.12
N GLY A 76 -5.38 1.97 6.14
CA GLY A 76 -3.93 2.09 6.29
C GLY A 76 -3.29 2.79 5.08
N GLY A 77 -3.80 2.51 3.87
CA GLY A 77 -3.42 3.20 2.63
C GLY A 77 -3.82 4.67 2.63
N TYR A 78 -4.99 5.01 3.18
CA TYR A 78 -5.40 6.38 3.44
C TYR A 78 -4.37 7.13 4.30
N GLY A 79 -3.99 6.56 5.45
CA GLY A 79 -2.97 7.15 6.32
C GLY A 79 -1.63 7.31 5.63
N LEU A 80 -1.23 6.30 4.82
CA LEU A 80 -0.01 6.34 4.04
C LEU A 80 -0.03 7.49 3.02
N VAL A 81 -1.08 7.63 2.20
CA VAL A 81 -1.20 8.71 1.21
C VAL A 81 -1.02 10.08 1.85
N ASN A 82 -1.60 10.30 3.05
CA ASN A 82 -1.38 11.53 3.80
C ASN A 82 0.08 11.69 4.23
N ASN A 83 0.71 10.66 4.76
CA ASN A 83 2.10 10.71 5.22
C ASN A 83 3.12 10.85 4.07
N LEU A 84 2.72 10.54 2.83
CA LEU A 84 3.54 10.74 1.65
C LEU A 84 3.38 12.14 1.02
N GLY A 85 2.40 12.95 1.47
CA GLY A 85 2.20 14.31 0.98
C GLY A 85 0.88 14.56 0.25
N GLY A 86 -0.06 13.61 0.27
CA GLY A 86 -1.44 13.79 -0.19
C GLY A 86 -2.24 14.62 0.81
N ALA A 87 -2.24 15.95 0.63
CA ALA A 87 -2.95 16.87 1.52
C ALA A 87 -4.47 16.79 1.34
N TYR A 88 -5.22 16.95 2.42
CA TYR A 88 -6.69 17.05 2.30
C TYR A 88 -7.12 18.31 1.60
N SER A 89 -8.17 18.20 0.78
CA SER A 89 -8.90 19.37 0.34
C SER A 89 -9.51 20.11 1.52
N THR A 90 -9.36 21.44 1.55
CA THR A 90 -10.04 22.29 2.55
C THR A 90 -11.54 22.13 2.57
N ASP A 91 -12.16 21.75 1.43
CA ASP A 91 -13.58 21.46 1.34
C ASP A 91 -14.02 20.32 2.25
N MET A 92 -13.08 19.43 2.61
CA MET A 92 -13.35 18.33 3.54
C MET A 92 -13.57 18.79 4.99
N ILE A 93 -12.95 19.88 5.42
CA ILE A 93 -12.94 20.30 6.84
C ILE A 93 -14.34 20.59 7.35
N GLY A 94 -15.20 21.14 6.53
CA GLY A 94 -16.61 21.43 6.88
C GLY A 94 -17.61 20.34 6.46
N SER A 95 -17.13 19.21 5.92
CA SER A 95 -18.02 18.15 5.44
C SER A 95 -18.61 17.33 6.58
N PHE A 96 -19.72 16.63 6.32
CA PHE A 96 -20.33 15.73 7.28
C PHE A 96 -19.45 14.49 7.61
N MET A 97 -18.43 14.25 6.82
CA MET A 97 -17.46 13.17 7.03
C MET A 97 -16.26 13.60 7.88
N ALA A 98 -16.05 14.90 8.05
CA ALA A 98 -14.94 15.41 8.83
C ALA A 98 -15.19 15.28 10.34
N PRO A 99 -14.14 14.93 11.13
CA PRO A 99 -14.24 15.02 12.57
C PRO A 99 -14.51 16.46 13.03
N PRO A 100 -15.18 16.64 14.18
CA PRO A 100 -15.50 17.96 14.70
C PRO A 100 -14.23 18.77 15.03
N ASN A 101 -14.41 20.07 15.24
CA ASN A 101 -13.34 20.99 15.67
C ASN A 101 -12.20 21.14 14.64
N GLU A 102 -12.48 20.94 13.36
CA GLU A 102 -11.51 21.13 12.28
C GLU A 102 -10.22 20.30 12.45
N LEU A 103 -10.30 19.13 13.09
CA LEU A 103 -9.13 18.30 13.40
C LEU A 103 -8.32 17.90 12.16
N LEU A 104 -8.95 17.81 10.98
CA LEU A 104 -8.21 17.50 9.73
C LEU A 104 -7.46 18.72 9.15
N ALA A 105 -7.63 19.93 9.72
CA ALA A 105 -6.97 21.14 9.18
C ALA A 105 -5.43 21.04 9.23
N GLU A 106 -4.90 20.24 10.13
CA GLU A 106 -3.44 20.00 10.24
C GLU A 106 -2.84 19.38 8.97
N HIS A 107 -3.64 18.65 8.19
CA HIS A 107 -3.20 17.90 7.01
C HIS A 107 -3.74 18.48 5.70
N THR A 108 -4.20 19.73 5.69
CA THR A 108 -4.72 20.36 4.48
C THR A 108 -3.62 20.99 3.62
N GLU A 109 -3.93 21.17 2.34
CA GLU A 109 -3.06 21.83 1.35
C GLU A 109 -2.72 23.28 1.74
N ASN A 110 -3.58 23.93 2.53
CA ASN A 110 -3.40 25.32 2.98
C ASN A 110 -2.60 25.43 4.29
N ASN A 111 -2.31 24.32 4.97
CA ASN A 111 -1.44 24.36 6.14
C ASN A 111 0.03 24.32 5.70
N PRO A 112 0.80 25.40 5.85
CA PRO A 112 2.21 25.43 5.47
C PRO A 112 3.05 24.42 6.25
N ASP A 113 2.70 24.18 7.52
CA ASP A 113 3.43 23.26 8.39
C ASP A 113 3.23 21.79 7.97
N TYR A 114 2.17 21.47 7.23
CA TYR A 114 1.90 20.09 6.81
C TYR A 114 3.01 19.50 5.96
N ARG A 115 3.45 20.22 4.92
CA ARG A 115 4.50 19.77 4.01
C ARG A 115 5.88 19.77 4.66
N ASP A 116 6.15 20.74 5.53
CA ASP A 116 7.41 20.87 6.26
C ASP A 116 7.56 19.76 7.31
N ASN A 117 6.43 19.16 7.75
CA ASN A 117 6.38 18.07 8.73
C ASN A 117 6.28 16.67 8.11
N LEU A 118 6.40 16.52 6.78
CA LEU A 118 6.49 15.20 6.16
C LEU A 118 7.78 14.50 6.61
N ASP A 119 7.63 13.23 7.00
CA ASP A 119 8.75 12.47 7.56
C ASP A 119 9.69 11.97 6.47
N SER A 120 10.85 12.62 6.34
CA SER A 120 11.86 12.29 5.32
C SER A 120 12.50 10.91 5.49
N ARG A 121 12.25 10.21 6.61
CA ARG A 121 12.69 8.83 6.84
C ARG A 121 11.89 7.82 6.02
N ILE A 122 10.69 8.20 5.55
CA ILE A 122 9.88 7.35 4.66
C ILE A 122 10.47 7.43 3.25
N LYS A 123 11.06 6.33 2.78
CA LYS A 123 11.73 6.25 1.48
C LYS A 123 10.88 5.60 0.39
N ALA A 124 9.92 4.77 0.77
CA ALA A 124 9.04 4.07 -0.15
C ALA A 124 7.67 3.80 0.47
N GLY A 125 6.62 3.85 -0.35
CA GLY A 125 5.26 3.53 0.05
C GLY A 125 4.68 2.36 -0.75
N VAL A 126 3.87 1.52 -0.10
CA VAL A 126 3.03 0.52 -0.77
C VAL A 126 1.58 0.74 -0.34
N ALA A 127 0.76 1.26 -1.24
CA ALA A 127 -0.63 1.59 -0.98
C ALA A 127 -1.55 0.54 -1.63
N VAL A 128 -2.19 -0.29 -0.81
CA VAL A 128 -3.06 -1.38 -1.26
C VAL A 128 -4.52 -0.96 -1.11
N GLY A 129 -5.23 -0.75 -2.20
CA GLY A 129 -6.61 -0.28 -2.21
C GLY A 129 -6.84 0.94 -1.30
N PRO A 130 -6.02 2.02 -1.39
CA PRO A 130 -6.10 3.14 -0.45
C PRO A 130 -7.48 3.79 -0.49
N TRP A 131 -8.10 3.88 0.68
CA TRP A 131 -9.43 4.46 0.81
C TRP A 131 -9.36 5.99 0.83
N GLY A 132 -10.30 6.68 0.19
CA GLY A 132 -10.48 8.12 0.38
C GLY A 132 -10.74 8.93 -0.89
N MET A 133 -10.07 8.64 -2.00
CA MET A 133 -10.20 9.41 -3.24
C MET A 133 -11.63 9.38 -3.80
N ASN A 134 -12.25 8.22 -3.83
CA ASN A 134 -13.64 8.05 -4.25
C ASN A 134 -14.66 8.73 -3.31
N ASN A 135 -14.23 9.19 -2.16
CA ASN A 135 -15.03 9.93 -1.16
C ASN A 135 -14.66 11.43 -1.09
N GLY A 136 -13.81 11.91 -2.01
CA GLY A 136 -13.47 13.33 -2.12
C GLY A 136 -12.54 13.87 -1.04
N LEU A 137 -11.74 13.00 -0.37
CA LEU A 137 -10.78 13.45 0.64
C LEU A 137 -9.66 14.29 0.04
N TRP A 138 -9.27 13.98 -1.19
CA TRP A 138 -8.25 14.69 -1.94
C TRP A 138 -8.81 15.18 -3.27
N ARG A 139 -8.32 16.32 -3.72
CA ARG A 139 -8.41 16.73 -5.12
C ARG A 139 -7.18 16.23 -5.86
N VAL A 140 -7.27 16.15 -7.18
CA VAL A 140 -6.16 15.71 -8.05
C VAL A 140 -4.90 16.54 -7.80
N GLU A 141 -5.04 17.88 -7.72
CA GLU A 141 -3.94 18.82 -7.49
C GLU A 141 -3.26 18.64 -6.12
N ASP A 142 -3.98 18.17 -5.10
CA ASP A 142 -3.45 18.02 -3.74
C ASP A 142 -2.52 16.80 -3.62
N LEU A 143 -2.71 15.80 -4.49
CA LEU A 143 -1.88 14.60 -4.57
C LEU A 143 -0.53 14.83 -5.26
N ALA A 144 -0.35 15.94 -5.97
CA ALA A 144 0.95 16.34 -6.52
C ALA A 144 2.00 16.62 -5.43
N GLY A 145 1.61 16.72 -4.16
CA GLY A 145 2.53 16.79 -3.03
C GLY A 145 3.30 15.50 -2.75
N ILE A 146 2.84 14.37 -3.29
CA ILE A 146 3.50 13.07 -3.13
C ILE A 146 4.75 13.03 -4.02
N THR A 147 5.93 12.88 -3.39
CA THR A 147 7.22 12.80 -4.08
C THR A 147 7.97 11.50 -3.79
N VAL A 148 7.57 10.78 -2.76
CA VAL A 148 8.14 9.49 -2.37
C VAL A 148 7.68 8.42 -3.36
N SER A 149 8.61 7.57 -3.80
CA SER A 149 8.30 6.46 -4.69
C SER A 149 7.21 5.55 -4.10
N THR A 150 6.17 5.22 -4.90
CA THR A 150 5.00 4.52 -4.38
C THR A 150 4.53 3.40 -5.32
N LEU A 151 4.37 2.20 -4.76
CA LEU A 151 3.69 1.08 -5.41
C LEU A 151 2.23 1.06 -4.98
N TYR A 152 1.32 1.28 -5.92
CA TYR A 152 -0.12 1.10 -5.73
C TYR A 152 -0.51 -0.33 -6.12
N ILE A 153 -1.40 -0.94 -5.36
CA ILE A 153 -1.93 -2.29 -5.63
C ILE A 153 -3.44 -2.24 -5.49
N ALA A 154 -4.19 -2.76 -6.48
CA ALA A 154 -5.65 -2.77 -6.43
C ALA A 154 -6.28 -3.91 -7.24
N GLY A 155 -7.48 -4.30 -6.85
CA GLY A 155 -8.39 -5.07 -7.70
C GLY A 155 -9.18 -4.14 -8.63
N SER A 156 -9.30 -4.49 -9.92
CA SER A 156 -10.01 -3.63 -10.88
C SER A 156 -11.54 -3.56 -10.66
N ALA A 157 -12.09 -4.42 -9.81
CA ALA A 157 -13.49 -4.43 -9.38
C ALA A 157 -13.65 -3.99 -7.90
N ASP A 158 -12.69 -3.24 -7.36
CA ASP A 158 -12.77 -2.72 -6.00
C ASP A 158 -13.98 -1.78 -5.84
N GLY A 159 -15.01 -2.26 -5.13
CA GLY A 159 -16.23 -1.51 -4.85
C GLY A 159 -16.18 -0.72 -3.53
N VAL A 160 -15.09 -0.81 -2.76
CA VAL A 160 -14.92 -0.14 -1.46
C VAL A 160 -14.11 1.16 -1.62
N SER A 161 -12.85 1.04 -2.03
CA SER A 161 -12.00 2.22 -2.29
C SER A 161 -12.18 2.79 -3.69
N GLY A 162 -12.79 2.03 -4.58
CA GLY A 162 -12.89 2.34 -6.01
C GLY A 162 -11.59 2.03 -6.76
N TYR A 163 -11.70 1.60 -8.00
CA TYR A 163 -10.54 1.43 -8.85
C TYR A 163 -10.29 2.69 -9.67
N GLU A 164 -11.14 3.01 -10.66
CA GLU A 164 -10.95 4.15 -11.57
C GLU A 164 -10.98 5.51 -10.84
N ASN A 165 -11.96 5.70 -9.97
CA ASN A 165 -12.14 6.93 -9.16
C ASN A 165 -11.51 6.82 -7.76
N GLY A 166 -10.72 5.82 -7.52
CA GLY A 166 -10.04 5.54 -6.25
C GLY A 166 -8.54 5.36 -6.45
N THR A 167 -8.06 4.13 -6.36
CA THR A 167 -6.61 3.84 -6.39
C THR A 167 -5.94 4.31 -7.68
N ARG A 168 -6.57 4.10 -8.85
CA ARG A 168 -6.04 4.57 -10.13
C ARG A 168 -5.97 6.10 -10.19
N ALA A 169 -7.01 6.80 -9.73
CA ALA A 169 -7.01 8.26 -9.69
C ALA A 169 -5.89 8.82 -8.79
N ILE A 170 -5.57 8.16 -7.67
CA ILE A 170 -4.42 8.54 -6.83
C ILE A 170 -3.11 8.31 -7.58
N PHE A 171 -2.95 7.15 -8.21
CA PHE A 171 -1.76 6.82 -9.01
C PHE A 171 -1.53 7.84 -10.13
N GLU A 172 -2.55 8.23 -10.87
CA GLU A 172 -2.44 9.22 -11.95
C GLU A 172 -2.14 10.63 -11.41
N ALA A 173 -2.71 11.00 -10.26
CA ALA A 173 -2.58 12.33 -9.68
C ALA A 173 -1.26 12.56 -8.92
N ALA A 174 -0.56 11.52 -8.48
CA ALA A 174 0.72 11.63 -7.76
C ALA A 174 1.90 11.95 -8.72
N VAL A 175 1.72 12.97 -9.55
CA VAL A 175 2.58 13.30 -10.71
C VAL A 175 4.05 13.58 -10.40
N ASN A 176 4.40 13.83 -9.14
CA ASN A 176 5.80 14.09 -8.73
C ASN A 176 6.47 12.86 -8.10
N SER A 177 5.78 11.72 -8.04
CA SER A 177 6.29 10.43 -7.56
C SER A 177 6.71 9.54 -8.72
N ASP A 178 7.79 8.78 -8.54
CA ASP A 178 8.05 7.58 -9.34
C ASP A 178 7.10 6.49 -8.85
N ARG A 179 6.18 6.04 -9.70
CA ARG A 179 5.05 5.25 -9.23
C ARG A 179 4.67 4.10 -10.13
N HIS A 180 4.30 3.00 -9.50
CA HIS A 180 3.82 1.79 -10.16
C HIS A 180 2.40 1.45 -9.71
N LEU A 181 1.60 0.84 -10.59
CA LEU A 181 0.27 0.31 -10.29
C LEU A 181 0.17 -1.15 -10.69
N LEU A 182 0.13 -2.04 -9.69
CA LEU A 182 -0.20 -3.46 -9.88
C LEU A 182 -1.69 -3.65 -9.78
N THR A 183 -2.32 -4.08 -10.87
CA THR A 183 -3.76 -4.35 -10.94
C THR A 183 -4.04 -5.84 -11.03
N PHE A 184 -4.87 -6.34 -10.11
CA PHE A 184 -5.51 -7.66 -10.21
C PHE A 184 -6.83 -7.51 -10.96
N LYS A 185 -6.91 -7.97 -12.21
CA LYS A 185 -8.12 -7.85 -13.04
C LYS A 185 -9.29 -8.61 -12.41
N ASN A 186 -10.43 -7.94 -12.30
CA ASN A 186 -11.66 -8.46 -11.71
C ASN A 186 -11.58 -8.85 -10.21
N ALA A 187 -10.48 -8.59 -9.52
CA ALA A 187 -10.44 -8.71 -8.07
C ALA A 187 -11.20 -7.54 -7.43
N GLY A 188 -11.75 -7.81 -6.25
CA GLY A 188 -12.38 -6.81 -5.38
C GLY A 188 -11.37 -6.08 -4.49
N HIS A 189 -11.86 -5.60 -3.35
CA HIS A 189 -11.07 -4.82 -2.39
C HIS A 189 -9.96 -5.62 -1.68
N ASN A 190 -10.10 -6.96 -1.64
CA ASN A 190 -9.26 -7.83 -0.81
C ASN A 190 -7.93 -8.25 -1.45
N ALA A 191 -7.39 -7.48 -2.41
CA ALA A 191 -6.09 -7.77 -3.03
C ALA A 191 -4.89 -7.77 -2.04
N GLY A 192 -5.09 -7.44 -0.80
CA GLY A 192 -4.10 -7.53 0.29
C GLY A 192 -4.74 -8.04 1.58
N ALA A 193 -5.88 -8.71 1.49
CA ALA A 193 -6.65 -9.16 2.64
C ALA A 193 -5.83 -10.10 3.54
N PRO A 194 -6.07 -10.06 4.85
CA PRO A 194 -5.43 -10.99 5.77
C PRO A 194 -5.89 -12.43 5.53
N ILE A 195 -4.96 -13.35 5.69
CA ILE A 195 -5.19 -14.80 5.64
C ILE A 195 -4.44 -15.48 6.81
N PRO A 196 -4.83 -16.67 7.23
CA PRO A 196 -6.00 -17.45 6.80
C PRO A 196 -7.32 -16.84 7.29
N LEU A 197 -8.45 -17.32 6.70
CA LEU A 197 -9.78 -17.01 7.21
C LEU A 197 -9.87 -17.43 8.67
N PRO A 198 -10.27 -16.53 9.61
CA PRO A 198 -10.35 -16.88 11.02
C PRO A 198 -11.27 -18.08 11.30
N VAL A 199 -10.87 -18.94 12.23
CA VAL A 199 -11.63 -20.15 12.58
C VAL A 199 -13.03 -19.80 13.11
N GLU A 200 -13.18 -18.67 13.74
CA GLU A 200 -14.45 -18.12 14.22
C GLU A 200 -15.40 -17.85 13.06
N VAL A 201 -14.89 -17.29 11.97
CA VAL A 201 -15.67 -17.03 10.75
C VAL A 201 -16.00 -18.35 10.04
N LEU A 202 -15.04 -19.27 9.93
CA LEU A 202 -15.27 -20.59 9.34
C LEU A 202 -16.37 -21.37 10.06
N ASN A 203 -16.46 -21.25 11.38
CA ASN A 203 -17.42 -21.96 12.22
C ASN A 203 -18.72 -21.18 12.45
N SER A 204 -18.83 -19.94 11.99
CA SER A 204 -20.06 -19.15 12.11
C SER A 204 -21.13 -19.63 11.13
N GLU A 205 -22.41 -19.58 11.54
CA GLU A 205 -23.52 -19.86 10.64
C GLU A 205 -23.54 -18.83 9.50
N GLY A 206 -23.54 -19.32 8.25
CA GLY A 206 -23.49 -18.47 7.06
C GLY A 206 -22.14 -17.77 6.81
N GLN A 207 -21.09 -18.13 7.56
CA GLN A 207 -19.75 -17.55 7.43
C GLN A 207 -19.75 -16.00 7.35
N ILE A 208 -20.50 -15.39 8.26
CA ILE A 208 -20.64 -13.92 8.33
C ILE A 208 -19.24 -13.27 8.48
N GLY A 209 -18.94 -12.32 7.61
CA GLY A 209 -17.64 -11.66 7.57
C GLY A 209 -16.59 -12.33 6.69
N ALA A 210 -16.86 -13.52 6.09
CA ALA A 210 -15.90 -14.19 5.19
C ALA A 210 -15.49 -13.29 4.00
N SER A 211 -16.38 -12.42 3.54
CA SER A 211 -16.11 -11.45 2.46
C SER A 211 -14.98 -10.45 2.78
N HIS A 212 -14.59 -10.29 4.05
CA HIS A 212 -13.43 -9.48 4.43
C HIS A 212 -12.10 -10.21 4.23
N TYR A 213 -12.12 -11.52 3.99
CA TYR A 213 -10.95 -12.38 3.89
C TYR A 213 -10.86 -13.14 2.57
N THR A 214 -11.85 -12.99 1.69
CA THR A 214 -11.93 -13.72 0.44
C THR A 214 -12.18 -12.78 -0.73
N ASP A 215 -11.80 -13.21 -1.92
CA ASP A 215 -12.14 -12.56 -3.18
C ASP A 215 -13.01 -13.51 -4.04
N PRO A 216 -14.07 -13.01 -4.72
CA PRO A 216 -14.94 -13.88 -5.50
C PRO A 216 -14.32 -14.45 -6.76
N VAL A 217 -13.21 -13.89 -7.25
CA VAL A 217 -12.55 -14.25 -8.51
C VAL A 217 -11.18 -14.85 -8.28
N TRP A 218 -10.43 -14.31 -7.32
CA TRP A 218 -9.05 -14.66 -7.07
C TRP A 218 -8.88 -15.52 -5.82
N ASP A 219 -7.96 -16.47 -5.91
CA ASP A 219 -7.45 -17.16 -4.72
C ASP A 219 -6.58 -16.20 -3.90
N ASN A 220 -6.93 -16.02 -2.63
CA ASN A 220 -6.25 -15.06 -1.75
C ASN A 220 -4.79 -15.42 -1.50
N VAL A 221 -4.45 -16.70 -1.36
CA VAL A 221 -3.06 -17.13 -1.17
C VAL A 221 -2.23 -16.76 -2.39
N ARG A 222 -2.77 -16.98 -3.60
CA ARG A 222 -2.13 -16.58 -4.83
C ARG A 222 -1.95 -15.06 -4.92
N MET A 223 -2.99 -14.26 -4.62
CA MET A 223 -2.88 -12.79 -4.63
C MET A 223 -1.81 -12.31 -3.65
N ASN A 224 -1.80 -12.85 -2.45
CA ASN A 224 -0.84 -12.45 -1.42
C ASN A 224 0.59 -12.83 -1.79
N ASN A 225 0.81 -14.01 -2.38
CA ASN A 225 2.13 -14.39 -2.87
C ASN A 225 2.62 -13.48 -4.01
N ILE A 226 1.72 -13.07 -4.91
CA ILE A 226 2.03 -12.11 -5.98
C ILE A 226 2.36 -10.74 -5.37
N MET A 227 1.56 -10.28 -4.42
CA MET A 227 1.82 -9.03 -3.70
C MET A 227 3.18 -9.08 -2.99
N ASP A 228 3.47 -10.13 -2.23
CA ASP A 228 4.74 -10.29 -1.52
C ASP A 228 5.95 -10.33 -2.46
N HIS A 229 5.79 -10.89 -3.67
CA HIS A 229 6.81 -10.87 -4.71
C HIS A 229 7.17 -9.43 -5.10
N PHE A 230 6.18 -8.61 -5.45
CA PHE A 230 6.41 -7.23 -5.87
C PHE A 230 6.81 -6.32 -4.71
N VAL A 231 6.17 -6.45 -3.55
CA VAL A 231 6.52 -5.66 -2.35
C VAL A 231 7.95 -5.93 -1.91
N THR A 232 8.40 -7.19 -1.96
CA THR A 232 9.79 -7.54 -1.64
C THR A 232 10.76 -6.88 -2.62
N ALA A 233 10.53 -7.06 -3.93
CA ALA A 233 11.40 -6.47 -4.95
C ALA A 233 11.42 -4.92 -4.84
N TYR A 234 10.27 -4.32 -4.55
CA TYR A 234 10.15 -2.87 -4.40
C TYR A 234 10.97 -2.34 -3.22
N PHE A 235 10.85 -2.98 -2.05
CA PHE A 235 11.61 -2.57 -0.87
C PHE A 235 13.08 -2.95 -0.96
N ASP A 236 13.43 -4.10 -1.53
CA ASP A 236 14.84 -4.44 -1.74
C ASP A 236 15.53 -3.42 -2.66
N TYR A 237 14.83 -2.90 -3.68
CA TYR A 237 15.34 -1.80 -4.50
C TYR A 237 15.46 -0.49 -3.70
N HIS A 238 14.34 0.01 -3.12
CA HIS A 238 14.29 1.35 -2.53
C HIS A 238 14.96 1.46 -1.16
N LEU A 239 14.97 0.38 -0.36
CA LEU A 239 15.50 0.41 1.00
C LEU A 239 16.86 -0.27 1.13
N LYS A 240 17.17 -1.27 0.30
CA LYS A 240 18.48 -1.95 0.34
C LYS A 240 19.40 -1.54 -0.79
N GLY A 241 18.92 -0.81 -1.81
CA GLY A 241 19.70 -0.40 -2.97
C GLY A 241 20.07 -1.55 -3.90
N GLU A 242 19.24 -2.59 -3.99
CA GLU A 242 19.46 -3.74 -4.85
C GLU A 242 18.95 -3.45 -6.27
N ASP A 243 19.76 -2.79 -7.10
CA ASP A 243 19.39 -2.33 -8.46
C ASP A 243 18.79 -3.42 -9.35
N LEU A 244 19.20 -4.67 -9.19
CA LEU A 244 18.65 -5.79 -9.96
C LEU A 244 17.14 -6.00 -9.73
N MET A 245 16.60 -5.51 -8.63
CA MET A 245 15.19 -5.65 -8.31
C MET A 245 14.29 -4.85 -9.23
N LEU A 246 14.77 -3.77 -9.86
CA LEU A 246 14.04 -3.04 -10.90
C LEU A 246 13.63 -3.92 -12.08
N THR A 247 14.37 -5.00 -12.36
CA THR A 247 14.03 -5.92 -13.46
C THR A 247 12.69 -6.66 -13.23
N TYR A 248 12.15 -6.63 -12.01
CA TYR A 248 10.82 -7.17 -11.71
C TYR A 248 9.69 -6.19 -12.03
N PHE A 249 10.02 -4.95 -12.40
CA PHE A 249 9.09 -3.89 -12.77
C PHE A 249 9.20 -3.51 -14.25
N ASP A 250 10.29 -3.90 -14.93
CA ASP A 250 10.45 -3.76 -16.38
C ASP A 250 9.67 -4.87 -17.09
N LEU A 251 8.36 -4.70 -17.19
CA LEU A 251 7.40 -5.71 -17.60
C LEU A 251 6.56 -5.23 -18.79
N VAL A 252 6.10 -6.16 -19.64
CA VAL A 252 4.98 -5.85 -20.55
C VAL A 252 3.75 -5.49 -19.68
N PRO A 253 3.01 -4.41 -20.00
CA PRO A 253 1.96 -3.89 -19.11
C PRO A 253 0.88 -4.91 -18.78
N ASP A 254 0.42 -5.72 -19.73
CA ASP A 254 -0.53 -6.80 -19.48
C ASP A 254 0.20 -8.14 -19.44
N GLY A 255 0.09 -8.84 -18.31
CA GLY A 255 0.73 -10.15 -18.14
C GLY A 255 0.25 -11.23 -19.13
N ALA A 256 -0.91 -11.02 -19.77
CA ALA A 256 -1.40 -11.92 -20.83
C ALA A 256 -0.66 -11.72 -22.18
N ASP A 257 -0.05 -10.55 -22.39
CA ASP A 257 0.65 -10.20 -23.63
C ASP A 257 2.12 -10.65 -23.62
N GLY A 258 2.64 -11.07 -22.46
CA GLY A 258 4.00 -11.56 -22.34
C GLY A 258 4.24 -12.89 -23.06
N VAL A 259 5.37 -13.00 -23.73
CA VAL A 259 5.79 -14.21 -24.43
C VAL A 259 6.63 -15.08 -23.50
N TYR A 260 6.12 -16.27 -23.17
CA TYR A 260 6.88 -17.26 -22.38
C TYR A 260 7.65 -18.19 -23.33
N SER A 261 8.94 -17.93 -23.52
CA SER A 261 9.81 -18.71 -24.39
C SER A 261 11.03 -19.21 -23.61
N VAL A 262 10.97 -20.47 -23.16
CA VAL A 262 12.04 -21.15 -22.40
C VAL A 262 12.35 -22.50 -23.09
N ARG A 263 13.63 -22.73 -23.43
CA ARG A 263 14.12 -23.99 -23.99
C ARG A 263 15.29 -24.49 -23.15
N ASP A 264 15.24 -25.74 -22.77
CA ASP A 264 16.28 -26.41 -21.96
C ASP A 264 16.63 -25.63 -20.68
N GLY A 265 15.60 -24.97 -20.05
CA GLY A 265 15.75 -24.18 -18.84
C GLY A 265 16.34 -22.78 -19.04
N GLN A 266 16.59 -22.37 -20.28
CA GLN A 266 17.08 -21.03 -20.61
C GLN A 266 16.03 -20.21 -21.35
N GLN A 267 15.94 -18.92 -21.02
CA GLN A 267 15.10 -17.97 -21.73
C GLN A 267 15.71 -17.71 -23.11
N SER A 268 14.85 -17.69 -24.15
CA SER A 268 15.25 -17.29 -25.52
C SER A 268 15.10 -15.76 -25.69
N GLU A 269 15.66 -15.19 -26.74
CA GLU A 269 15.69 -13.75 -27.02
C GLU A 269 14.29 -13.13 -27.14
N ASP A 270 13.29 -13.90 -27.50
CA ASP A 270 11.89 -13.48 -27.61
C ASP A 270 11.10 -13.59 -26.28
N HIS A 271 11.76 -14.00 -25.17
CA HIS A 271 11.12 -14.11 -23.87
C HIS A 271 10.86 -12.71 -23.27
N THR A 272 9.57 -12.34 -23.17
CA THR A 272 9.11 -11.08 -22.53
C THR A 272 8.14 -11.33 -21.38
N TYR A 273 8.02 -12.60 -20.93
CA TYR A 273 7.11 -12.94 -19.83
C TYR A 273 7.59 -12.38 -18.50
N TRP A 274 6.66 -12.06 -17.63
CA TRP A 274 6.94 -11.46 -16.32
C TRP A 274 7.94 -12.30 -15.53
N ARG A 275 8.98 -11.64 -15.03
CA ARG A 275 10.06 -12.28 -14.28
C ARG A 275 9.52 -12.88 -12.97
N GLY A 276 9.90 -14.12 -12.66
CA GLY A 276 9.44 -14.87 -11.49
C GLY A 276 8.13 -15.62 -11.69
N PHE A 277 7.44 -15.45 -12.83
CA PHE A 277 6.19 -16.15 -13.12
C PHE A 277 6.39 -17.34 -14.05
N SER A 278 5.71 -18.44 -13.74
CA SER A 278 5.57 -19.57 -14.68
C SER A 278 4.67 -19.18 -15.85
N SER A 279 4.72 -19.94 -16.94
CA SER A 279 3.83 -19.75 -18.10
C SER A 279 2.36 -19.67 -17.66
N GLY A 280 1.66 -18.60 -18.05
CA GLY A 280 0.28 -18.34 -17.66
C GLY A 280 0.11 -17.78 -16.24
N GLY A 281 1.17 -17.73 -15.43
CA GLY A 281 1.11 -17.28 -14.04
C GLY A 281 0.80 -15.80 -13.83
N ALA A 282 1.11 -14.95 -14.84
CA ALA A 282 0.82 -13.51 -14.80
C ALA A 282 -0.50 -13.12 -15.48
N VAL A 283 -1.24 -14.08 -16.06
CA VAL A 283 -2.54 -13.79 -16.69
C VAL A 283 -3.53 -13.25 -15.65
N GLY A 284 -4.15 -12.12 -15.97
CA GLY A 284 -5.04 -11.39 -15.08
C GLY A 284 -4.34 -10.30 -14.26
N LEU A 285 -3.05 -10.08 -14.49
CA LEU A 285 -2.30 -8.97 -13.86
C LEU A 285 -1.98 -7.89 -14.89
N MET A 286 -1.92 -6.65 -14.42
CA MET A 286 -1.36 -5.50 -15.16
C MET A 286 -0.35 -4.80 -14.25
N MET A 287 0.73 -4.29 -14.85
CA MET A 287 1.70 -3.40 -14.21
C MET A 287 1.85 -2.15 -15.07
N GLU A 288 1.61 -1.00 -14.45
CA GLU A 288 1.78 0.30 -15.07
C GLU A 288 2.87 1.07 -14.31
N HIS A 289 3.62 1.90 -15.02
CA HIS A 289 4.64 2.76 -14.44
C HIS A 289 4.52 4.17 -15.01
N LEU A 290 4.63 5.15 -14.15
CA LEU A 290 4.70 6.57 -14.51
C LEU A 290 5.89 7.20 -13.75
N ALA A 291 6.76 7.87 -14.50
CA ALA A 291 7.87 8.62 -13.94
C ALA A 291 7.41 9.98 -13.39
N PRO A 292 8.21 10.65 -12.54
CA PRO A 292 7.91 12.01 -12.11
C PRO A 292 7.77 12.96 -13.32
N GLY A 293 6.65 13.68 -13.36
CA GLY A 293 6.32 14.63 -14.45
C GLY A 293 5.40 14.03 -15.53
N GLU A 294 5.05 12.77 -15.43
CA GLU A 294 4.09 12.08 -16.32
C GLU A 294 2.68 12.06 -15.74
#